data_df6792da5bb84e076dcf27cc5e7ec3ac
#
_entry.id   df6792da5bb84e076dcf27cc5e7ec3ac
#
_cell.length_a   1.000
_cell.length_b   1.000
_cell.length_c   1.000
_cell.angle_alpha   90.00
_cell.angle_beta   90.00
_cell.angle_gamma   90.00
#
_symmetry.space_group_name_H-M   'P 1'
#
loop_
_entity.id
_entity.type
_entity.pdbx_description
1 polymer ?
#
loop_
_entity_poly.entity_id
_entity_poly.type
_entity_poly.pdbx_seq_one_letter_code
_entity_poly.pdbx_strand_id
1 'polypeptide(L)'
;VAYKMDQGKIVSTYDIAINKNEMSGILEKGLKELLEEANEYYRNGNRQIAVEKLWDAFERLKTYYSPALNKAASANKIIDDMSGSEPNYQALYETEFKALTDMGNGFRIRHHETTKIDITDNRQYDYFYRRCLALVSIAILYLEEQSHEV
;
A
#
# COMPACT_ATOMS: atom_id res chain seq x y z
N VAL A 1 -0.70 2.23 16.09
CA VAL A 1 -0.23 0.96 15.52
C VAL A 1 -0.20 -0.11 16.61
N ALA A 2 -0.83 -1.23 16.35
CA ALA A 2 -0.82 -2.37 17.27
C ALA A 2 0.39 -3.26 17.00
N TYR A 3 0.94 -3.84 18.08
CA TYR A 3 2.08 -4.73 18.00
C TYR A 3 1.80 -6.02 18.77
N LYS A 4 2.44 -7.10 18.38
CA LYS A 4 2.44 -8.35 19.14
C LYS A 4 3.85 -8.94 19.14
N MET A 5 4.09 -9.93 20.02
CA MET A 5 5.35 -10.69 20.06
C MET A 5 5.26 -11.87 19.10
N ASP A 6 6.32 -12.07 18.32
CA ASP A 6 6.46 -13.22 17.44
C ASP A 6 7.92 -13.67 17.47
N GLN A 7 8.16 -14.90 17.94
CA GLN A 7 9.52 -15.47 18.07
C GLN A 7 10.48 -14.56 18.85
N GLY A 8 9.96 -13.91 19.91
CA GLY A 8 10.75 -12.99 20.71
C GLY A 8 10.96 -11.59 20.11
N LYS A 9 10.34 -11.30 19.00
CA LYS A 9 10.40 -10.00 18.35
C LYS A 9 9.04 -9.32 18.39
N ILE A 10 9.05 -7.98 18.46
CA ILE A 10 7.83 -7.19 18.32
C ILE A 10 7.60 -6.95 16.85
N VAL A 11 6.44 -7.34 16.34
CA VAL A 11 6.06 -7.14 14.94
C VAL A 11 4.78 -6.32 14.85
N SER A 12 4.68 -5.49 13.81
CA SER A 12 3.48 -4.71 13.54
C SER A 12 2.33 -5.63 13.11
N THR A 13 1.11 -5.33 13.56
CA THR A 13 -0.07 -6.07 13.09
C THR A 13 -0.34 -5.85 11.60
N TYR A 14 0.17 -4.77 11.02
CA TYR A 14 0.08 -4.56 9.57
C TYR A 14 0.93 -5.58 8.80
N ASP A 15 2.09 -5.97 9.32
CA ASP A 15 2.91 -7.00 8.69
C ASP A 15 2.21 -8.35 8.70
N ILE A 16 1.35 -8.58 9.70
CA ILE A 16 0.55 -9.78 9.82
C ILE A 16 -0.69 -9.71 8.92
N ALA A 17 -1.30 -8.53 8.79
CA ALA A 17 -2.48 -8.31 7.96
C ALA A 17 -2.20 -8.65 6.49
N ILE A 18 -0.98 -8.45 6.00
CA ILE A 18 -0.58 -8.87 4.65
C ILE A 18 0.10 -10.24 4.74
N ASN A 19 -0.65 -11.22 5.19
CA ASN A 19 -0.19 -12.62 5.22
C ASN A 19 -0.68 -13.37 3.99
N LYS A 20 -0.27 -14.64 3.87
CA LYS A 20 -0.61 -15.46 2.70
C LYS A 20 -2.11 -15.63 2.49
N ASN A 21 -2.91 -15.70 3.56
CA ASN A 21 -4.35 -15.90 3.44
C ASN A 21 -5.03 -14.69 2.82
N GLU A 22 -4.63 -13.49 3.22
CA GLU A 22 -5.17 -12.24 2.67
C GLU A 22 -4.69 -12.01 1.24
N MET A 23 -3.42 -12.24 0.98
CA MET A 23 -2.86 -12.12 -0.37
C MET A 23 -3.47 -13.09 -1.36
N SER A 24 -3.93 -14.27 -0.92
CA SER A 24 -4.52 -15.25 -1.80
C SER A 24 -5.85 -14.81 -2.41
N GLY A 25 -6.55 -13.85 -1.77
CA GLY A 25 -7.77 -13.27 -2.29
C GLY A 25 -7.55 -12.19 -3.35
N ILE A 26 -6.32 -11.70 -3.51
CA ILE A 26 -6.01 -10.64 -4.48
C ILE A 26 -5.97 -11.24 -5.87
N LEU A 27 -6.82 -10.71 -6.76
CA LEU A 27 -6.97 -11.24 -8.11
C LEU A 27 -5.79 -10.90 -9.01
N GLU A 28 -5.09 -9.80 -8.75
CA GLU A 28 -4.01 -9.38 -9.60
C GLU A 28 -2.67 -9.92 -9.11
N LYS A 29 -2.08 -10.82 -9.89
CA LYS A 29 -0.82 -11.47 -9.58
C LYS A 29 0.34 -10.49 -9.38
N GLY A 30 0.42 -9.46 -10.21
CA GLY A 30 1.50 -8.48 -10.11
C GLY A 30 1.45 -7.68 -8.80
N LEU A 31 0.24 -7.33 -8.35
CA LEU A 31 0.06 -6.67 -7.07
C LEU A 31 0.50 -7.57 -5.91
N LYS A 32 0.09 -8.82 -5.95
CA LYS A 32 0.47 -9.81 -4.93
C LYS A 32 1.98 -9.98 -4.86
N GLU A 33 2.65 -10.10 -6.00
CA GLU A 33 4.10 -10.25 -6.05
C GLU A 33 4.82 -9.05 -5.44
N LEU A 34 4.37 -7.85 -5.75
CA LEU A 34 4.97 -6.62 -5.20
C LEU A 34 4.81 -6.53 -3.68
N LEU A 35 3.65 -6.91 -3.16
CA LEU A 35 3.40 -6.91 -1.72
C LEU A 35 4.25 -7.95 -1.00
N GLU A 36 4.38 -9.14 -1.56
CA GLU A 36 5.22 -10.19 -0.99
C GLU A 36 6.69 -9.76 -0.98
N GLU A 37 7.19 -9.16 -2.07
CA GLU A 37 8.55 -8.66 -2.16
C GLU A 37 8.79 -7.53 -1.16
N ALA A 38 7.88 -6.57 -1.06
CA ALA A 38 8.00 -5.48 -0.11
C ALA A 38 8.11 -5.99 1.33
N ASN A 39 7.24 -6.92 1.69
CA ASN A 39 7.21 -7.49 3.03
C ASN A 39 8.50 -8.26 3.34
N GLU A 40 9.02 -9.03 2.39
CA GLU A 40 10.25 -9.77 2.56
C GLU A 40 11.45 -8.83 2.75
N TYR A 41 11.59 -7.82 1.91
CA TYR A 41 12.68 -6.84 2.06
C TYR A 41 12.60 -6.10 3.39
N TYR A 42 11.40 -5.72 3.82
CA TYR A 42 11.22 -5.03 5.09
C TYR A 42 11.64 -5.90 6.28
N ARG A 43 11.26 -7.17 6.28
CA ARG A 43 11.64 -8.13 7.32
C ARG A 43 13.14 -8.35 7.38
N ASN A 44 13.81 -8.28 6.24
CA ASN A 44 15.26 -8.47 6.14
C ASN A 44 16.04 -7.18 6.42
N GLY A 45 15.37 -6.10 6.79
CA GLY A 45 16.00 -4.84 7.13
C GLY A 45 16.35 -3.95 5.96
N ASN A 46 16.00 -4.33 4.73
CA ASN A 46 16.23 -3.52 3.54
C ASN A 46 15.06 -2.57 3.30
N ARG A 47 15.05 -1.48 4.06
CA ARG A 47 13.95 -0.53 4.09
C ARG A 47 13.75 0.21 2.78
N GLN A 48 14.84 0.61 2.12
CA GLN A 48 14.78 1.35 0.87
C GLN A 48 14.04 0.55 -0.21
N ILE A 49 14.46 -0.68 -0.44
CA ILE A 49 13.84 -1.52 -1.47
C ILE A 49 12.40 -1.88 -1.08
N ALA A 50 12.16 -2.13 0.22
CA ALA A 50 10.82 -2.40 0.71
C ALA A 50 9.85 -1.26 0.39
N VAL A 51 10.26 -0.01 0.64
CA VAL A 51 9.44 1.17 0.35
C VAL A 51 9.22 1.32 -1.15
N GLU A 52 10.26 1.10 -1.96
CA GLU A 52 10.14 1.15 -3.42
C GLU A 52 9.11 0.15 -3.94
N LYS A 53 9.20 -1.10 -3.49
CA LYS A 53 8.24 -2.15 -3.89
C LYS A 53 6.82 -1.85 -3.41
N LEU A 54 6.69 -1.31 -2.22
CA LEU A 54 5.39 -0.97 -1.67
C LEU A 54 4.73 0.18 -2.44
N TRP A 55 5.51 1.19 -2.85
CA TRP A 55 4.99 2.26 -3.70
C TRP A 55 4.61 1.76 -5.08
N ASP A 56 5.37 0.83 -5.65
CA ASP A 56 4.99 0.18 -6.90
C ASP A 56 3.67 -0.58 -6.72
N ALA A 57 3.47 -1.24 -5.58
CA ALA A 57 2.20 -1.89 -5.26
C ALA A 57 1.05 -0.89 -5.16
N PHE A 58 1.29 0.25 -4.52
CA PHE A 58 0.30 1.32 -4.42
C PHE A 58 -0.10 1.86 -5.81
N GLU A 59 0.89 2.11 -6.67
CA GLU A 59 0.61 2.59 -8.03
C GLU A 59 -0.16 1.55 -8.83
N ARG A 60 0.17 0.28 -8.66
CA ARG A 60 -0.55 -0.81 -9.34
C ARG A 60 -1.95 -1.00 -8.78
N LEU A 61 -2.14 -0.85 -7.47
CA LEU A 61 -3.46 -0.89 -6.84
C LEU A 61 -4.41 0.12 -7.48
N LYS A 62 -3.92 1.33 -7.77
CA LYS A 62 -4.75 2.36 -8.39
C LYS A 62 -5.29 1.96 -9.76
N THR A 63 -4.68 0.98 -10.42
CA THR A 63 -5.13 0.48 -11.72
C THR A 63 -6.02 -0.76 -11.62
N TYR A 64 -6.50 -1.09 -10.42
CA TYR A 64 -7.25 -2.33 -10.18
C TYR A 64 -8.42 -2.53 -11.15
N TYR A 65 -9.12 -1.47 -11.52
CA TYR A 65 -10.25 -1.52 -12.43
C TYR A 65 -9.88 -1.22 -13.90
N SER A 66 -8.59 -1.18 -14.21
CA SER A 66 -8.13 -1.00 -15.60
C SER A 66 -8.18 -2.35 -16.34
N PRO A 67 -8.38 -2.35 -17.66
CA PRO A 67 -8.51 -1.18 -18.53
C PRO A 67 -9.92 -0.62 -18.66
N ALA A 68 -10.92 -1.21 -18.00
CA ALA A 68 -12.30 -0.72 -18.07
C ALA A 68 -12.42 0.74 -17.66
N LEU A 69 -11.66 1.14 -16.64
CA LEU A 69 -11.53 2.52 -16.21
C LEU A 69 -10.08 2.98 -16.37
N ASN A 70 -9.88 4.27 -16.65
CA ASN A 70 -8.53 4.83 -16.61
C ASN A 70 -8.04 4.87 -15.15
N LYS A 71 -6.75 5.16 -14.95
CA LYS A 71 -6.14 5.12 -13.62
C LYS A 71 -6.83 6.03 -12.60
N ALA A 72 -7.17 7.26 -13.00
CA ALA A 72 -7.85 8.20 -12.10
C ALA A 72 -9.25 7.71 -11.73
N ALA A 73 -10.02 7.24 -12.68
CA ALA A 73 -11.36 6.70 -12.44
C ALA A 73 -11.31 5.41 -11.62
N SER A 74 -10.31 4.56 -11.85
CA SER A 74 -10.10 3.34 -11.08
C SER A 74 -9.79 3.68 -9.62
N ALA A 75 -8.89 4.62 -9.35
CA ALA A 75 -8.57 5.06 -7.99
C ALA A 75 -9.80 5.64 -7.29
N ASN A 76 -10.59 6.45 -7.99
CA ASN A 76 -11.83 7.00 -7.42
C ASN A 76 -12.84 5.90 -7.07
N LYS A 77 -12.94 4.87 -7.89
CA LYS A 77 -13.82 3.74 -7.60
C LYS A 77 -13.37 2.98 -6.35
N ILE A 78 -12.07 2.78 -6.19
CA ILE A 78 -11.51 2.16 -4.98
C ILE A 78 -11.88 2.99 -3.75
N ILE A 79 -11.74 4.31 -3.83
CA ILE A 79 -12.08 5.23 -2.74
C ILE A 79 -13.58 5.14 -2.41
N ASP A 80 -14.44 5.10 -3.42
CA ASP A 80 -15.88 4.94 -3.22
C ASP A 80 -16.20 3.63 -2.51
N ASP A 81 -15.56 2.54 -2.93
CA ASP A 81 -15.73 1.23 -2.31
C ASP A 81 -15.28 1.25 -0.84
N MET A 82 -14.13 1.87 -0.56
CA MET A 82 -13.58 1.96 0.81
C MET A 82 -14.44 2.82 1.74
N SER A 83 -15.07 3.86 1.19
CA SER A 83 -15.84 4.81 1.98
C SER A 83 -17.32 4.40 2.15
N GLY A 84 -17.79 3.43 1.39
CA GLY A 84 -19.22 3.08 1.36
C GLY A 84 -20.08 4.25 0.91
N SER A 85 -19.51 5.14 0.10
CA SER A 85 -20.13 6.39 -0.36
C SER A 85 -20.47 7.36 0.77
N GLU A 86 -19.87 7.20 1.96
CA GLU A 86 -20.02 8.13 3.07
C GLU A 86 -19.09 9.34 2.84
N PRO A 87 -19.61 10.58 2.76
CA PRO A 87 -18.79 11.74 2.32
C PRO A 87 -17.56 12.03 3.19
N ASN A 88 -17.62 11.81 4.48
CA ASN A 88 -16.50 12.08 5.38
C ASN A 88 -15.36 11.11 5.15
N TYR A 89 -15.66 9.83 4.97
CA TYR A 89 -14.64 8.82 4.66
C TYR A 89 -14.14 8.96 3.23
N GLN A 90 -14.99 9.35 2.30
CA GLN A 90 -14.58 9.61 0.93
C GLN A 90 -13.54 10.73 0.88
N ALA A 91 -13.78 11.84 1.57
CA ALA A 91 -12.84 12.95 1.66
C ALA A 91 -11.53 12.52 2.34
N LEU A 92 -11.60 11.72 3.38
CA LEU A 92 -10.42 11.19 4.08
C LEU A 92 -9.54 10.37 3.13
N TYR A 93 -10.13 9.41 2.43
CA TYR A 93 -9.36 8.54 1.55
C TYR A 93 -8.86 9.24 0.29
N GLU A 94 -9.63 10.18 -0.25
CA GLU A 94 -9.15 11.04 -1.35
C GLU A 94 -7.89 11.79 -0.94
N THR A 95 -7.90 12.39 0.24
CA THR A 95 -6.75 13.10 0.79
C THR A 95 -5.57 12.16 0.97
N GLU A 96 -5.79 10.97 1.49
CA GLU A 96 -4.71 10.01 1.76
C GLU A 96 -4.10 9.46 0.46
N PHE A 97 -4.93 9.09 -0.52
CA PHE A 97 -4.43 8.66 -1.83
C PHE A 97 -3.59 9.75 -2.50
N LYS A 98 -4.07 11.00 -2.42
CA LYS A 98 -3.32 12.13 -2.97
C LYS A 98 -2.01 12.35 -2.23
N ALA A 99 -2.02 12.28 -0.91
CA ALA A 99 -0.82 12.48 -0.10
C ALA A 99 0.26 11.45 -0.45
N LEU A 100 -0.10 10.18 -0.56
CA LEU A 100 0.86 9.13 -0.92
C LEU A 100 1.36 9.28 -2.35
N THR A 101 0.51 9.70 -3.27
CA THR A 101 0.92 9.99 -4.64
C THR A 101 1.94 11.14 -4.66
N ASP A 102 1.67 12.20 -3.93
CA ASP A 102 2.57 13.36 -3.84
C ASP A 102 3.91 12.97 -3.17
N MET A 103 3.87 12.12 -2.15
CA MET A 103 5.08 11.61 -1.51
C MET A 103 5.93 10.81 -2.51
N GLY A 104 5.31 9.95 -3.31
CA GLY A 104 6.00 9.18 -4.33
C GLY A 104 6.59 10.05 -5.43
N ASN A 105 5.97 11.18 -5.73
CA ASN A 105 6.45 12.12 -6.73
C ASN A 105 7.54 13.06 -6.20
N GLY A 106 7.52 13.38 -4.91
CA GLY A 106 8.45 14.34 -4.31
C GLY A 106 9.70 13.74 -3.70
N PHE A 107 9.62 12.59 -3.09
CA PHE A 107 10.72 11.92 -2.42
C PHE A 107 11.35 10.86 -3.30
N ARG A 108 12.64 10.59 -3.07
CA ARG A 108 13.39 9.56 -3.80
C ARG A 108 13.02 8.17 -3.30
N ILE A 109 11.77 7.79 -3.58
CA ILE A 109 11.27 6.45 -3.27
C ILE A 109 12.00 5.42 -4.13
N ARG A 110 12.17 5.71 -5.43
CA ARG A 110 12.92 4.87 -6.36
C ARG A 110 14.35 5.36 -6.46
N HIS A 111 15.28 4.47 -6.26
CA HIS A 111 16.72 4.80 -6.17
C HIS A 111 17.24 5.57 -7.38
N HIS A 112 16.75 5.29 -8.58
CA HIS A 112 17.20 5.95 -9.80
C HIS A 112 16.71 7.40 -9.94
N GLU A 113 15.75 7.83 -9.16
CA GLU A 113 15.16 9.17 -9.25
C GLU A 113 15.98 10.19 -8.44
N THR A 114 17.20 10.50 -8.92
CA THR A 114 18.20 11.24 -8.18
C THR A 114 17.91 12.73 -8.02
N THR A 115 16.90 13.27 -8.72
CA THR A 115 16.53 14.68 -8.62
C THR A 115 15.50 14.96 -7.52
N LYS A 116 14.96 13.92 -6.88
CA LYS A 116 13.96 14.03 -5.83
C LYS A 116 14.59 14.14 -4.46
N ILE A 117 13.78 14.48 -3.45
CA ILE A 117 14.24 14.65 -2.07
C ILE A 117 14.73 13.32 -1.52
N ASP A 118 15.99 13.27 -1.07
CA ASP A 118 16.56 12.07 -0.49
C ASP A 118 15.91 11.71 0.84
N ILE A 119 15.78 10.41 1.06
CA ILE A 119 15.37 9.84 2.34
C ILE A 119 16.64 9.31 3.00
N THR A 120 17.12 9.97 4.04
CA THR A 120 18.42 9.69 4.65
C THR A 120 18.35 9.00 5.99
N ASP A 121 17.18 8.93 6.61
CA ASP A 121 16.99 8.36 7.95
C ASP A 121 16.09 7.13 7.85
N ASN A 122 16.54 6.01 8.43
CA ASN A 122 15.76 4.77 8.45
C ASN A 122 14.38 4.94 9.11
N ARG A 123 14.25 5.87 10.06
CA ARG A 123 12.95 6.16 10.69
C ARG A 123 11.97 6.77 9.70
N GLN A 124 12.45 7.51 8.71
CA GLN A 124 11.60 8.05 7.65
C GLN A 124 11.16 6.95 6.70
N TYR A 125 12.04 6.01 6.35
CA TYR A 125 11.65 4.82 5.60
C TYR A 125 10.58 4.02 6.34
N ASP A 126 10.72 3.84 7.65
CA ASP A 126 9.72 3.14 8.47
C ASP A 126 8.36 3.86 8.41
N TYR A 127 8.38 5.19 8.52
CA TYR A 127 7.14 5.97 8.43
C TYR A 127 6.47 5.81 7.06
N PHE A 128 7.23 5.94 5.99
CA PHE A 128 6.69 5.80 4.63
C PHE A 128 6.15 4.40 4.41
N TYR A 129 6.89 3.39 4.84
CA TYR A 129 6.46 2.01 4.69
C TYR A 129 5.15 1.75 5.43
N ARG A 130 5.09 2.11 6.70
CA ARG A 130 3.90 1.87 7.53
C ARG A 130 2.70 2.63 7.04
N ARG A 131 2.87 3.87 6.63
CA ARG A 131 1.78 4.70 6.14
C ARG A 131 1.20 4.14 4.83
N CYS A 132 2.04 3.80 3.89
CA CYS A 132 1.60 3.22 2.62
C CYS A 132 0.96 1.85 2.84
N LEU A 133 1.57 1.02 3.68
CA LEU A 133 1.06 -0.30 3.99
C LEU A 133 -0.33 -0.23 4.63
N ALA A 134 -0.55 0.72 5.53
CA ALA A 134 -1.86 0.90 6.16
C ALA A 134 -2.95 1.15 5.13
N LEU A 135 -2.70 2.03 4.17
CA LEU A 135 -3.68 2.34 3.13
C LEU A 135 -3.89 1.16 2.18
N VAL A 136 -2.79 0.57 1.70
CA VAL A 136 -2.86 -0.54 0.74
C VAL A 136 -3.57 -1.74 1.36
N SER A 137 -3.26 -2.09 2.60
CA SER A 137 -3.87 -3.25 3.27
C SER A 137 -5.37 -3.07 3.48
N ILE A 138 -5.82 -1.88 3.85
CA ILE A 138 -7.24 -1.59 4.01
C ILE A 138 -7.95 -1.64 2.66
N ALA A 139 -7.35 -1.05 1.63
CA ALA A 139 -7.92 -1.09 0.28
C ALA A 139 -8.12 -2.53 -0.20
N ILE A 140 -7.12 -3.38 0.01
CA ILE A 140 -7.19 -4.80 -0.37
C ILE A 140 -8.35 -5.51 0.33
N LEU A 141 -8.56 -5.26 1.62
CA LEU A 141 -9.66 -5.87 2.35
C LEU A 141 -11.02 -5.52 1.73
N TYR A 142 -11.22 -4.26 1.36
CA TYR A 142 -12.45 -3.85 0.69
C TYR A 142 -12.61 -4.49 -0.69
N LEU A 143 -11.55 -4.57 -1.45
CA LEU A 143 -11.59 -5.19 -2.78
C LEU A 143 -11.87 -6.69 -2.71
N GLU A 144 -11.29 -7.40 -1.75
CA GLU A 144 -11.56 -8.81 -1.50
C GLU A 144 -13.01 -9.04 -1.10
N GLU A 145 -13.54 -8.21 -0.21
CA GLU A 145 -14.93 -8.29 0.22
C GLU A 145 -15.87 -8.17 -0.97
N GLN A 146 -15.64 -7.21 -1.86
CA GLN A 146 -16.46 -7.03 -3.05
C GLN A 146 -16.38 -8.18 -4.03
N SER A 147 -15.22 -8.81 -4.17
CA SER A 147 -15.07 -9.96 -5.06
C SER A 147 -15.85 -11.19 -4.57
N HIS A 148 -16.23 -11.23 -3.30
CA HIS A 148 -17.03 -12.30 -2.70
C HIS A 148 -18.53 -12.05 -2.72
N GLU A 149 -18.98 -10.86 -3.11
CA GLU A 149 -20.39 -10.48 -3.13
C GLU A 149 -21.11 -10.83 -4.44
N VAL A 150 -20.45 -11.56 -5.31
CA VAL A 150 -21.03 -11.92 -6.61
C VAL A 150 -21.83 -13.21 -6.52
#